data_7da796f0254026fab3fbe81552b9f293
#
_entry.id   7da796f0254026fab3fbe81552b9f293
#
_cell.length_a   1.000
_cell.length_b   1.000
_cell.length_c   1.000
_cell.angle_alpha   90.00
_cell.angle_beta   90.00
_cell.angle_gamma   90.00
#
_symmetry.space_group_name_H-M   'P 1'
#
loop_
_entity.id
_entity.type
_entity.pdbx_description
1 polymer ?
#
loop_
_entity_poly.entity_id
_entity_poly.type
_entity_poly.pdbx_seq_one_letter_code
_entity_poly.pdbx_strand_id
1 'polypeptide(L)'
;MEQDPRRVWLDEAITRWEKPLLRLCFAYLGDTALAEDAVQETFFKAWKNFDRFRKEAGDRTWLTRIAINTCKDLMKSAWARNTDRSVTPADLPEGSAPFDEQDDTVTRAVMALPPGLKEATLLHWYQGMTLEEMARVLRLPRSTINYRLKKAKAILKKELEDWYFEDE
;
A
#
# COMPACT_ATOMS: atom_id res chain seq x y z
N MET A 1 -6.16 17.58 -33.58
CA MET A 1 -5.77 17.96 -32.20
C MET A 1 -4.95 16.85 -31.59
N GLU A 2 -3.68 17.09 -31.43
CA GLU A 2 -2.81 16.15 -30.75
C GLU A 2 -3.08 16.22 -29.25
N GLN A 3 -3.49 15.09 -28.68
CA GLN A 3 -3.61 14.99 -27.24
C GLN A 3 -2.22 14.89 -26.63
N ASP A 4 -1.99 15.64 -25.55
CA ASP A 4 -0.73 15.57 -24.80
C ASP A 4 -0.49 14.12 -24.35
N PRO A 5 0.63 13.48 -24.73
CA PRO A 5 0.93 12.11 -24.34
C PRO A 5 0.91 11.88 -22.83
N ARG A 6 1.28 12.90 -22.05
CA ARG A 6 1.24 12.84 -20.59
C ARG A 6 -0.18 12.67 -20.08
N ARG A 7 -1.12 13.40 -20.67
CA ARG A 7 -2.51 13.36 -20.24
C ARG A 7 -3.15 12.02 -20.58
N VAL A 8 -2.88 11.49 -21.77
CA VAL A 8 -3.36 10.18 -22.18
C VAL A 8 -2.83 9.10 -21.23
N TRP A 9 -1.54 9.14 -20.96
CA TRP A 9 -0.92 8.21 -20.02
C TRP A 9 -1.53 8.31 -18.62
N LEU A 10 -1.72 9.53 -18.14
CA LEU A 10 -2.27 9.77 -16.80
C LEU A 10 -3.70 9.22 -16.68
N ASP A 11 -4.55 9.47 -17.67
CA ASP A 11 -5.92 8.97 -17.66
C ASP A 11 -5.97 7.44 -17.66
N GLU A 12 -5.12 6.80 -18.44
CA GLU A 12 -4.99 5.34 -18.45
C GLU A 12 -4.46 4.81 -17.10
N ALA A 13 -3.46 5.47 -16.55
CA ALA A 13 -2.86 5.08 -15.28
C ALA A 13 -3.88 5.20 -14.12
N ILE A 14 -4.64 6.27 -14.08
CA ILE A 14 -5.70 6.46 -13.08
C ILE A 14 -6.73 5.35 -13.19
N THR A 15 -7.22 5.09 -14.39
CA THR A 15 -8.22 4.05 -14.63
C THR A 15 -7.73 2.68 -14.16
N ARG A 16 -6.48 2.36 -14.42
CA ARG A 16 -5.91 1.05 -14.13
C ARG A 16 -5.47 0.88 -12.68
N TRP A 17 -4.87 1.91 -12.08
CA TRP A 17 -4.15 1.78 -10.81
C TRP A 17 -4.79 2.50 -9.63
N GLU A 18 -5.84 3.30 -9.82
CA GLU A 18 -6.46 4.07 -8.73
C GLU A 18 -6.91 3.18 -7.58
N LYS A 19 -7.68 2.13 -7.84
CA LYS A 19 -8.20 1.23 -6.81
C LYS A 19 -7.09 0.46 -6.07
N PRO A 20 -6.14 -0.19 -6.77
CA PRO A 20 -5.03 -0.85 -6.09
C PRO A 20 -4.19 0.09 -5.24
N LEU A 21 -3.92 1.30 -5.72
CA LEU A 21 -3.17 2.30 -4.96
C LEU A 21 -3.95 2.81 -3.76
N LEU A 22 -5.27 2.97 -3.89
CA LEU A 22 -6.11 3.39 -2.77
C LEU A 22 -6.09 2.36 -1.65
N ARG A 23 -6.18 1.07 -1.98
CA ARG A 23 -6.07 -0.02 -1.01
C ARG A 23 -4.73 0.00 -0.29
N LEU A 24 -3.65 0.17 -1.05
CA LEU A 24 -2.30 0.23 -0.50
C LEU A 24 -2.14 1.43 0.45
N CYS A 25 -2.55 2.61 0.02
CA CYS A 25 -2.48 3.82 0.83
C CYS A 25 -3.33 3.72 2.09
N PHE A 26 -4.53 3.16 1.97
CA PHE A 26 -5.40 2.92 3.13
C PHE A 26 -4.72 1.98 4.15
N ALA A 27 -4.09 0.92 3.67
CA ALA A 27 -3.38 -0.02 4.53
C ALA A 27 -2.20 0.65 5.27
N TYR A 28 -1.55 1.63 4.66
CA TYR A 28 -0.49 2.41 5.31
C TYR A 28 -1.03 3.42 6.30
N LEU A 29 -2.09 4.14 5.93
CA LEU A 29 -2.54 5.33 6.65
C LEU A 29 -3.69 5.06 7.63
N GLY A 30 -4.48 4.02 7.37
CA GLY A 30 -5.63 3.67 8.21
C GLY A 30 -6.77 4.68 8.18
N ASP A 31 -6.77 5.60 7.22
CA ASP A 31 -7.75 6.67 7.08
C ASP A 31 -8.11 6.84 5.61
N THR A 32 -9.39 6.78 5.27
CA THR A 32 -9.86 6.86 3.89
C THR A 32 -9.55 8.21 3.25
N ALA A 33 -9.77 9.30 3.97
CA ALA A 33 -9.53 10.65 3.46
C ALA A 33 -8.04 10.86 3.17
N LEU A 34 -7.16 10.45 4.07
CA LEU A 34 -5.71 10.51 3.87
C LEU A 34 -5.25 9.61 2.73
N ALA A 35 -5.87 8.43 2.60
CA ALA A 35 -5.55 7.51 1.51
C ALA A 35 -5.93 8.12 0.15
N GLU A 36 -7.09 8.75 0.04
CA GLU A 36 -7.50 9.47 -1.16
C GLU A 36 -6.54 10.60 -1.51
N ASP A 37 -6.15 11.38 -0.51
CA ASP A 37 -5.16 12.46 -0.68
C ASP A 37 -3.80 11.91 -1.16
N ALA A 38 -3.37 10.78 -0.60
CA ALA A 38 -2.13 10.12 -0.99
C ALA A 38 -2.17 9.65 -2.45
N VAL A 39 -3.30 9.09 -2.89
CA VAL A 39 -3.48 8.65 -4.28
C VAL A 39 -3.44 9.84 -5.23
N GLN A 40 -4.16 10.92 -4.92
CA GLN A 40 -4.13 12.13 -5.72
C GLN A 40 -2.72 12.71 -5.83
N GLU A 41 -2.03 12.81 -4.71
CA GLU A 41 -0.64 13.30 -4.66
C GLU A 41 0.30 12.39 -5.46
N THR A 42 0.08 11.09 -5.42
CA THR A 42 0.85 10.09 -6.18
C THR A 42 0.74 10.36 -7.69
N PHE A 43 -0.47 10.50 -8.19
CA PHE A 43 -0.69 10.77 -9.62
C PHE A 43 -0.18 12.17 -10.01
N PHE A 44 -0.30 13.14 -9.14
CA PHE A 44 0.26 14.48 -9.37
C PHE A 44 1.77 14.45 -9.50
N LYS A 45 2.46 13.77 -8.59
CA LYS A 45 3.91 13.58 -8.64
C LYS A 45 4.34 12.80 -9.89
N ALA A 46 3.58 11.78 -10.23
CA ALA A 46 3.85 10.98 -11.43
C ALA A 46 3.73 11.84 -12.69
N TRP A 47 2.70 12.66 -12.78
CA TRP A 47 2.52 13.57 -13.90
C TRP A 47 3.65 14.59 -14.01
N LYS A 48 4.05 15.19 -12.91
CA LYS A 48 5.17 16.14 -12.86
C LYS A 48 6.49 15.50 -13.31
N ASN A 49 6.72 14.25 -12.97
CA ASN A 49 7.96 13.55 -13.23
C ASN A 49 7.88 12.60 -14.43
N PHE A 50 6.86 12.77 -15.27
CA PHE A 50 6.62 11.91 -16.42
C PHE A 50 7.85 11.80 -17.33
N ASP A 51 8.57 12.89 -17.55
CA ASP A 51 9.77 12.90 -18.39
C ASP A 51 10.93 12.08 -17.81
N ARG A 52 10.92 11.87 -16.50
CA ARG A 52 11.90 11.05 -15.79
C ARG A 52 11.47 9.58 -15.70
N PHE A 53 10.23 9.30 -16.09
CA PHE A 53 9.71 7.94 -16.10
C PHE A 53 10.46 7.10 -17.11
N ARG A 54 11.13 6.07 -16.61
CA ARG A 54 11.78 5.07 -17.45
C ARG A 54 10.88 3.84 -17.49
N LYS A 55 10.45 3.49 -18.70
CA LYS A 55 9.56 2.34 -18.94
C LYS A 55 10.14 1.00 -18.47
N GLU A 56 11.43 0.95 -18.14
CA GLU A 56 12.13 -0.23 -17.65
C GLU A 56 11.52 -0.80 -16.35
N ALA A 57 10.98 0.06 -15.51
CA ALA A 57 10.41 -0.36 -14.22
C ALA A 57 8.92 -0.71 -14.28
N GLY A 58 8.23 -0.33 -15.37
CA GLY A 58 6.78 -0.48 -15.49
C GLY A 58 6.01 0.56 -14.66
N ASP A 59 4.80 0.88 -15.10
CA ASP A 59 3.94 1.88 -14.47
C ASP A 59 3.62 1.53 -13.02
N ARG A 60 3.26 0.28 -12.76
CA ARG A 60 2.88 -0.20 -11.43
C ARG A 60 4.01 -0.03 -10.42
N THR A 61 5.21 -0.46 -10.75
CA THR A 61 6.37 -0.37 -9.85
C THR A 61 6.69 1.08 -9.53
N TRP A 62 6.68 1.93 -10.53
CA TRP A 62 6.97 3.35 -10.35
C TRP A 62 5.90 4.07 -9.52
N LEU A 63 4.62 3.88 -9.86
CA LEU A 63 3.51 4.46 -9.11
C LEU A 63 3.46 3.96 -7.66
N THR A 64 3.71 2.66 -7.46
CA THR A 64 3.74 2.07 -6.11
C THR A 64 4.84 2.70 -5.26
N ARG A 65 6.03 2.92 -5.83
CA ARG A 65 7.12 3.60 -5.13
C ARG A 65 6.73 5.02 -4.71
N ILE A 66 6.13 5.79 -5.61
CA ILE A 66 5.66 7.14 -5.33
C ILE A 66 4.60 7.11 -4.22
N ALA A 67 3.65 6.19 -4.31
CA ALA A 67 2.58 6.04 -3.32
C ALA A 67 3.12 5.71 -1.92
N ILE A 68 4.05 4.77 -1.83
CA ILE A 68 4.67 4.39 -0.55
C ILE A 68 5.41 5.58 0.06
N ASN A 69 6.22 6.28 -0.73
CA ASN A 69 6.94 7.45 -0.26
C ASN A 69 5.99 8.57 0.19
N THR A 70 4.91 8.78 -0.55
CA THR A 70 3.88 9.76 -0.21
C THR A 70 3.19 9.39 1.12
N CYS A 71 2.84 8.12 1.32
CA CYS A 71 2.26 7.65 2.57
C CYS A 71 3.21 7.85 3.75
N LYS A 72 4.49 7.53 3.57
CA LYS A 72 5.51 7.72 4.61
C LYS A 72 5.66 9.20 4.98
N ASP A 73 5.65 10.08 4.00
CA ASP A 73 5.72 11.53 4.24
C ASP A 73 4.48 12.03 4.99
N LEU A 74 3.29 11.58 4.62
CA LEU A 74 2.04 11.93 5.30
C LEU A 74 2.01 11.40 6.74
N MET A 75 2.53 10.20 6.97
CA MET A 75 2.64 9.63 8.31
C MET A 75 3.57 10.47 9.19
N LYS A 76 4.70 10.91 8.66
CA LYS A 76 5.63 11.78 9.38
C LYS A 76 4.99 13.12 9.71
N SER A 77 4.26 13.72 8.77
CA SER A 77 3.55 14.99 8.99
C SER A 77 2.47 14.85 10.04
N ALA A 78 1.68 13.78 9.99
CA ALA A 78 0.66 13.48 10.99
C ALA A 78 1.29 13.22 12.36
N TRP A 79 2.44 12.56 12.39
CA TRP A 79 3.21 12.33 13.62
C TRP A 79 3.67 13.64 14.25
N ALA A 80 4.15 14.57 13.46
CA ALA A 80 4.62 15.87 13.95
C ALA A 80 3.49 16.76 14.47
N ARG A 81 2.26 16.59 13.94
CA ARG A 81 1.09 17.40 14.34
C ARG A 81 0.31 16.82 15.51
N ASN A 82 0.35 15.52 15.71
CA ASN A 82 -0.48 14.81 16.68
C ASN A 82 0.41 14.03 17.65
N THR A 83 0.62 14.58 18.83
CA THR A 83 1.28 13.86 19.93
C THR A 83 0.35 12.88 20.64
N ASP A 84 -0.96 12.95 20.35
CA ASP A 84 -1.97 12.08 20.95
C ASP A 84 -2.36 10.96 19.97
N ARG A 85 -1.82 9.77 20.20
CA ARG A 85 -1.97 8.64 19.29
C ARG A 85 -2.69 7.48 19.91
N SER A 86 -3.93 7.72 20.17
CA SER A 86 -4.84 6.68 20.62
C SER A 86 -5.65 6.06 19.47
N VAL A 87 -5.39 6.43 18.20
CA VAL A 87 -6.13 5.83 17.07
C VAL A 87 -5.55 4.46 16.77
N THR A 88 -6.27 3.44 17.23
CA THR A 88 -5.97 2.05 16.89
C THR A 88 -6.77 1.65 15.65
N PRO A 89 -6.38 0.55 14.96
CA PRO A 89 -7.19 0.03 13.85
C PRO A 89 -8.66 -0.24 14.20
N ALA A 90 -8.96 -0.39 15.50
CA ALA A 90 -10.33 -0.57 16.00
C ALA A 90 -11.18 0.72 15.92
N ASP A 91 -10.53 1.88 15.79
CA ASP A 91 -11.20 3.18 15.72
C ASP A 91 -11.54 3.60 14.26
N LEU A 92 -11.27 2.73 13.30
CA LEU A 92 -11.62 2.99 11.90
C LEU A 92 -13.15 2.90 11.75
N PRO A 93 -13.78 3.89 11.07
CA PRO A 93 -15.22 3.85 10.81
C PRO A 93 -15.60 2.57 10.05
N GLU A 94 -16.60 1.89 10.56
CA GLU A 94 -17.16 0.72 9.86
C GLU A 94 -17.62 1.13 8.46
N GLY A 95 -17.21 0.37 7.43
CA GLY A 95 -17.64 0.59 6.05
C GLY A 95 -16.78 1.52 5.22
N SER A 96 -15.69 2.07 5.76
CA SER A 96 -14.79 2.94 5.00
C SER A 96 -13.58 2.24 4.38
N ALA A 97 -13.43 0.94 4.62
CA ALA A 97 -12.31 0.17 4.09
C ALA A 97 -12.52 -0.17 2.61
N PRO A 98 -11.55 0.13 1.73
CA PRO A 98 -11.61 -0.28 0.33
C PRO A 98 -11.32 -1.77 0.14
N PHE A 99 -11.33 -2.55 1.20
CA PHE A 99 -11.21 -3.99 1.21
C PHE A 99 -12.60 -4.62 1.25
N ASP A 100 -12.73 -5.79 0.65
CA ASP A 100 -13.99 -6.54 0.63
C ASP A 100 -14.45 -6.85 2.06
N GLU A 101 -15.67 -6.46 2.39
CA GLU A 101 -16.22 -6.54 3.75
C GLU A 101 -16.30 -7.97 4.32
N GLN A 102 -16.09 -8.98 3.46
CA GLN A 102 -16.30 -10.37 3.85
C GLN A 102 -15.17 -10.99 4.67
N ASP A 103 -14.01 -10.34 4.77
CA ASP A 103 -12.90 -10.92 5.55
C ASP A 103 -12.15 -9.88 6.39
N ASP A 104 -12.88 -9.33 7.35
CA ASP A 104 -12.37 -8.34 8.30
C ASP A 104 -11.25 -8.90 9.19
N THR A 105 -11.28 -10.20 9.48
CA THR A 105 -10.30 -10.86 10.33
C THR A 105 -8.90 -10.87 9.73
N VAL A 106 -8.79 -11.26 8.44
CA VAL A 106 -7.50 -11.26 7.73
C VAL A 106 -6.97 -9.84 7.60
N THR A 107 -7.85 -8.89 7.23
CA THR A 107 -7.48 -7.49 7.09
C THR A 107 -6.93 -6.93 8.41
N ARG A 108 -7.60 -7.20 9.52
CA ARG A 108 -7.15 -6.78 10.85
C ARG A 108 -5.81 -7.37 11.22
N ALA A 109 -5.60 -8.66 10.95
CA ALA A 109 -4.33 -9.33 11.21
C ALA A 109 -3.19 -8.71 10.41
N VAL A 110 -3.42 -8.41 9.13
CA VAL A 110 -2.44 -7.75 8.26
C VAL A 110 -2.13 -6.33 8.75
N MET A 111 -3.18 -5.58 9.11
CA MET A 111 -3.02 -4.20 9.62
C MET A 111 -2.27 -4.15 10.94
N ALA A 112 -2.34 -5.20 11.75
CA ALA A 112 -1.66 -5.29 13.03
C ALA A 112 -0.18 -5.68 12.92
N LEU A 113 0.29 -6.07 11.73
CA LEU A 113 1.69 -6.43 11.53
C LEU A 113 2.61 -5.22 11.75
N PRO A 114 3.86 -5.45 12.22
CA PRO A 114 4.85 -4.38 12.24
C PRO A 114 5.02 -3.73 10.85
N PRO A 115 5.34 -2.42 10.77
CA PRO A 115 5.33 -1.69 9.49
C PRO A 115 6.08 -2.35 8.34
N GLY A 116 7.29 -2.84 8.57
CA GLY A 116 8.07 -3.50 7.52
C GLY A 116 7.47 -4.80 7.03
N LEU A 117 6.87 -5.57 7.94
CA LEU A 117 6.20 -6.83 7.60
C LEU A 117 4.86 -6.58 6.89
N LYS A 118 4.11 -5.59 7.34
CA LYS A 118 2.87 -5.16 6.69
C LYS A 118 3.12 -4.72 5.25
N GLU A 119 4.13 -3.88 5.04
CA GLU A 119 4.54 -3.39 3.72
C GLU A 119 4.86 -4.55 2.77
N ALA A 120 5.69 -5.50 3.20
CA ALA A 120 6.03 -6.66 2.39
C ALA A 120 4.81 -7.52 2.05
N THR A 121 3.93 -7.73 3.02
CA THR A 121 2.68 -8.49 2.84
C THR A 121 1.79 -7.84 1.79
N LEU A 122 1.58 -6.54 1.89
CA LEU A 122 0.72 -5.80 0.97
C LEU A 122 1.26 -5.83 -0.46
N LEU A 123 2.56 -5.65 -0.64
CA LEU A 123 3.17 -5.63 -1.97
C LEU A 123 3.15 -7.01 -2.62
N HIS A 124 3.41 -8.06 -1.87
CA HIS A 124 3.49 -9.41 -2.41
C HIS A 124 2.11 -10.04 -2.63
N TRP A 125 1.29 -10.12 -1.58
CA TRP A 125 0.02 -10.84 -1.65
C TRP A 125 -1.15 -10.01 -2.19
N TYR A 126 -1.20 -8.72 -1.92
CA TYR A 126 -2.28 -7.86 -2.42
C TYR A 126 -1.96 -7.23 -3.77
N GLN A 127 -0.71 -6.81 -3.99
CA GLN A 127 -0.28 -6.20 -5.24
C GLN A 127 0.30 -7.21 -6.24
N GLY A 128 0.56 -8.43 -5.81
CA GLY A 128 1.11 -9.48 -6.68
C GLY A 128 2.53 -9.21 -7.18
N MET A 129 3.31 -8.46 -6.43
CA MET A 129 4.69 -8.13 -6.83
C MET A 129 5.64 -9.30 -6.59
N THR A 130 6.60 -9.46 -7.52
CA THR A 130 7.71 -10.41 -7.35
C THR A 130 8.72 -9.84 -6.34
N LEU A 131 9.59 -10.72 -5.82
CA LEU A 131 10.66 -10.29 -4.92
C LEU A 131 11.57 -9.25 -5.56
N GLU A 132 11.84 -9.38 -6.86
CA GLU A 132 12.65 -8.42 -7.61
C GLU A 132 11.99 -7.04 -7.71
N GLU A 133 10.69 -7.03 -8.03
CA GLU A 133 9.92 -5.78 -8.08
C GLU A 133 9.88 -5.10 -6.72
N MET A 134 9.66 -5.88 -5.66
CA MET A 134 9.65 -5.37 -4.28
C MET A 134 11.02 -4.80 -3.87
N ALA A 135 12.11 -5.49 -4.25
CA ALA A 135 13.46 -5.01 -3.98
C ALA A 135 13.71 -3.63 -4.61
N ARG A 136 13.20 -3.43 -5.82
CA ARG A 136 13.29 -2.14 -6.52
C ARG A 136 12.43 -1.06 -5.85
N VAL A 137 11.21 -1.40 -5.49
CA VAL A 137 10.28 -0.44 -4.86
C VAL A 137 10.79 -0.01 -3.49
N LEU A 138 11.20 -0.96 -2.67
CA LEU A 138 11.61 -0.72 -1.28
C LEU A 138 13.09 -0.37 -1.13
N ARG A 139 13.87 -0.56 -2.17
CA ARG A 139 15.34 -0.37 -2.16
C ARG A 139 16.00 -1.23 -1.06
N LEU A 140 15.58 -2.48 -0.98
CA LEU A 140 16.08 -3.45 -0.02
C LEU A 140 16.61 -4.68 -0.77
N PRO A 141 17.58 -5.40 -0.18
CA PRO A 141 18.04 -6.68 -0.73
C PRO A 141 16.91 -7.71 -0.73
N ARG A 142 16.93 -8.60 -1.73
CA ARG A 142 15.94 -9.71 -1.81
C ARG A 142 15.91 -10.56 -0.54
N SER A 143 17.07 -10.77 0.07
CA SER A 143 17.17 -11.54 1.32
C SER A 143 16.37 -10.91 2.45
N THR A 144 16.42 -9.59 2.58
CA THR A 144 15.63 -8.86 3.58
C THR A 144 14.12 -8.99 3.31
N ILE A 145 13.73 -8.89 2.06
CA ILE A 145 12.32 -9.03 1.66
C ILE A 145 11.83 -10.45 1.94
N ASN A 146 12.62 -11.45 1.57
CA ASN A 146 12.29 -12.85 1.83
C ASN A 146 12.15 -13.13 3.33
N TYR A 147 13.03 -12.58 4.14
CA TYR A 147 12.96 -12.68 5.60
C TYR A 147 11.67 -12.07 6.14
N ARG A 148 11.32 -10.86 5.67
CA ARG A 148 10.08 -10.16 6.09
C ARG A 148 8.84 -10.95 5.71
N LEU A 149 8.79 -11.50 4.50
CA LEU A 149 7.66 -12.31 4.05
C LEU A 149 7.49 -13.58 4.86
N LYS A 150 8.58 -14.29 5.16
CA LYS A 150 8.55 -15.49 6.00
C LYS A 150 8.08 -15.18 7.41
N LYS A 151 8.58 -14.10 8.00
CA LYS A 151 8.20 -13.68 9.35
C LYS A 151 6.74 -13.23 9.41
N ALA A 152 6.28 -12.45 8.42
CA ALA A 152 4.89 -12.05 8.32
C ALA A 152 3.98 -13.27 8.19
N LYS A 153 4.34 -14.22 7.33
CA LYS A 153 3.58 -15.44 7.12
C LYS A 153 3.46 -16.26 8.41
N ALA A 154 4.55 -16.37 9.18
CA ALA A 154 4.55 -17.08 10.46
C ALA A 154 3.61 -16.44 11.48
N ILE A 155 3.62 -15.09 11.58
CA ILE A 155 2.73 -14.36 12.49
C ILE A 155 1.28 -14.52 12.07
N LEU A 156 0.98 -14.33 10.77
CA LEU A 156 -0.37 -14.47 10.24
C LEU A 156 -0.91 -15.88 10.41
N LYS A 157 -0.08 -16.88 10.15
CA LYS A 157 -0.46 -18.28 10.32
C LYS A 157 -0.87 -18.56 11.75
N LYS A 158 -0.09 -18.10 12.73
CA LYS A 158 -0.38 -18.30 14.14
C LYS A 158 -1.70 -17.63 14.56
N GLU A 159 -1.91 -16.38 14.15
CA GLU A 159 -3.13 -15.64 14.50
C GLU A 159 -4.37 -16.18 13.79
N LEU A 160 -4.23 -16.62 12.54
CA LEU A 160 -5.34 -17.13 11.75
C LEU A 160 -5.64 -18.62 12.01
N GLU A 161 -4.69 -19.38 12.56
CA GLU A 161 -4.94 -20.77 12.98
C GLU A 161 -6.04 -20.85 14.02
N ASP A 162 -6.04 -19.95 14.98
CA ASP A 162 -7.08 -19.87 16.01
C ASP A 162 -8.46 -19.62 15.36
N TRP A 163 -8.50 -18.87 14.26
CA TRP A 163 -9.75 -18.57 13.56
C TRP A 163 -10.23 -19.71 12.65
N TYR A 164 -9.29 -20.40 11.96
CA TYR A 164 -9.63 -21.51 11.08
C TYR A 164 -10.04 -22.78 11.84
N PHE A 165 -9.58 -22.95 13.05
CA PHE A 165 -9.89 -24.12 13.86
C PHE A 165 -11.09 -23.95 14.81
N GLU A 166 -11.57 -22.72 14.99
CA GLU A 166 -12.79 -22.48 15.78
C GLU A 166 -14.07 -22.82 15.01
N ASP A 167 -13.99 -22.98 13.68
CA ASP A 167 -15.14 -23.30 12.83
C ASP A 167 -15.28 -24.80 12.51
N GLU A 168 -14.48 -25.65 13.14
CA GLU A 168 -14.65 -27.10 13.08
C GLU A 168 -15.48 -27.59 14.32
#